data_81b0eee6e352051ccde55f057a04844a
#
_entry.id   81b0eee6e352051ccde55f057a04844a
#
_cell.length_a   1.000
_cell.length_b   1.000
_cell.length_c   1.000
_cell.angle_alpha   90.00
_cell.angle_beta   90.00
_cell.angle_gamma   90.00
#
_symmetry.space_group_name_H-M   'P 1'
#
loop_
_entity.id
_entity.type
_entity.pdbx_description
1 polymer ?
#
loop_
_entity_poly.entity_id
_entity_poly.type
_entity_poly.pdbx_seq_one_letter_code
_entity_poly.pdbx_strand_id
1 'polypeptide(L)'
;MAFAVVLVLLFRAAPAPPPQSALVGSMGRGPTVVLVHGLGSDVQHWLPVARDLARDHRVAFVELPGHGVSPMMFPFGLEQATLALDRALAEQTSEPVVLVGHSVGGLVAVAEALHAPGRVRALVLVETALTPQMTRSERDTLLAQLDRDWEGTLRAVYTGFGRDSLQGERLWAEASLVERERMRAWIPVALSTDLSDEVEALQMRVLAVLAPHSWEPGESQANAAKALGYSRITQLSLQRITGCGHYIMLDQPAQLANAIRRFVPPPGHAAESY
;
A
#
# COMPACT_ATOMS: atom_id res chain seq x y z
N MET A 1 11.12 -59.70 35.06
CA MET A 1 10.59 -58.32 35.04
C MET A 1 11.37 -57.56 33.99
N ALA A 2 10.74 -57.32 32.82
CA ALA A 2 11.41 -56.61 31.71
C ALA A 2 10.94 -55.13 31.77
N PHE A 3 11.88 -54.20 31.91
CA PHE A 3 11.65 -52.77 31.82
C PHE A 3 11.58 -52.35 30.36
N ALA A 4 10.43 -51.94 29.88
CA ALA A 4 10.27 -51.30 28.58
C ALA A 4 10.69 -49.83 28.69
N VAL A 5 11.79 -49.46 28.02
CA VAL A 5 12.21 -48.05 27.86
C VAL A 5 11.37 -47.45 26.74
N VAL A 6 10.44 -46.56 27.08
CA VAL A 6 9.67 -45.76 26.11
C VAL A 6 10.56 -44.58 25.70
N LEU A 7 11.10 -44.65 24.48
CA LEU A 7 11.84 -43.53 23.87
C LEU A 7 10.83 -42.51 23.32
N VAL A 8 10.62 -41.41 24.04
CA VAL A 8 9.79 -40.27 23.55
C VAL A 8 10.66 -39.45 22.61
N LEU A 9 10.47 -39.67 21.30
CA LEU A 9 11.07 -38.81 20.26
C LEU A 9 10.29 -37.47 20.25
N LEU A 10 10.86 -36.45 20.88
CA LEU A 10 10.40 -35.06 20.73
C LEU A 10 10.77 -34.60 19.31
N PHE A 11 9.84 -34.72 18.39
CA PHE A 11 9.92 -34.03 17.13
C PHE A 11 9.80 -32.51 17.42
N ARG A 12 10.94 -31.82 17.47
CA ARG A 12 10.95 -30.37 17.33
C ARG A 12 10.47 -30.08 15.89
N ALA A 13 9.27 -29.52 15.77
CA ALA A 13 8.84 -28.96 14.49
C ALA A 13 9.94 -28.02 14.02
N ALA A 14 10.42 -28.21 12.80
CA ALA A 14 11.34 -27.25 12.18
C ALA A 14 10.66 -25.88 12.21
N PRO A 15 11.38 -24.79 12.51
CA PRO A 15 10.82 -23.46 12.40
C PRO A 15 10.21 -23.30 11.00
N ALA A 16 8.99 -22.76 10.92
CA ALA A 16 8.37 -22.47 9.64
C ALA A 16 9.37 -21.69 8.78
N PRO A 17 9.54 -22.03 7.48
CA PRO A 17 10.41 -21.25 6.62
C PRO A 17 9.99 -19.78 6.71
N PRO A 18 10.95 -18.84 6.74
CA PRO A 18 10.62 -17.42 6.74
C PRO A 18 9.68 -17.15 5.56
N PRO A 19 8.68 -16.29 5.73
CA PRO A 19 7.78 -15.96 4.64
C PRO A 19 8.62 -15.52 3.44
N GLN A 20 8.33 -16.11 2.29
CA GLN A 20 9.03 -15.78 1.05
C GLN A 20 8.80 -14.29 0.75
N SER A 21 9.83 -13.65 0.20
CA SER A 21 9.74 -12.26 -0.22
C SER A 21 8.58 -12.04 -1.18
N ALA A 22 7.83 -10.98 -0.93
CA ALA A 22 6.75 -10.50 -1.79
C ALA A 22 7.27 -9.76 -3.04
N LEU A 23 8.58 -9.82 -3.31
CA LEU A 23 9.15 -9.19 -4.48
C LEU A 23 8.83 -9.96 -5.76
N VAL A 24 8.26 -9.27 -6.74
CA VAL A 24 7.78 -9.89 -7.99
C VAL A 24 8.66 -9.55 -9.20
N GLY A 25 9.51 -8.51 -9.10
CA GLY A 25 10.40 -8.12 -10.18
C GLY A 25 10.82 -6.66 -10.15
N SER A 26 11.67 -6.28 -11.10
CA SER A 26 12.07 -4.88 -11.28
C SER A 26 12.36 -4.56 -12.74
N MET A 27 12.30 -3.27 -13.11
CA MET A 27 12.67 -2.74 -14.42
C MET A 27 13.42 -1.41 -14.31
N GLY A 28 14.12 -1.02 -15.37
CA GLY A 28 14.88 0.23 -15.40
C GLY A 28 16.18 0.17 -14.61
N ARG A 29 16.85 1.32 -14.51
CA ARG A 29 18.12 1.52 -13.78
C ARG A 29 18.15 2.91 -13.16
N GLY A 30 18.89 3.08 -12.07
CA GLY A 30 18.98 4.34 -11.34
C GLY A 30 18.53 4.21 -9.89
N PRO A 31 18.17 5.31 -9.21
CA PRO A 31 17.65 5.26 -7.85
C PRO A 31 16.41 4.38 -7.76
N THR A 32 16.30 3.62 -6.69
CA THR A 32 15.23 2.63 -6.56
C THR A 32 13.93 3.27 -6.09
N VAL A 33 12.86 3.04 -6.86
CA VAL A 33 11.46 3.30 -6.51
C VAL A 33 10.77 1.97 -6.30
N VAL A 34 10.13 1.77 -5.16
CA VAL A 34 9.38 0.55 -4.83
C VAL A 34 7.90 0.86 -4.82
N LEU A 35 7.13 0.12 -5.59
CA LEU A 35 5.68 0.29 -5.77
C LEU A 35 4.92 -0.77 -5.00
N VAL A 36 4.02 -0.35 -4.11
CA VAL A 36 3.18 -1.20 -3.27
C VAL A 36 1.72 -0.95 -3.63
N HIS A 37 1.01 -1.98 -4.05
CA HIS A 37 -0.38 -1.90 -4.49
C HIS A 37 -1.39 -1.85 -3.32
N GLY A 38 -2.67 -1.57 -3.60
CA GLY A 38 -3.77 -1.56 -2.65
C GLY A 38 -4.44 -2.93 -2.46
N LEU A 39 -5.43 -2.98 -1.58
CA LEU A 39 -6.23 -4.19 -1.33
C LEU A 39 -6.95 -4.65 -2.60
N GLY A 40 -6.94 -5.96 -2.88
CA GLY A 40 -7.57 -6.54 -4.06
C GLY A 40 -6.95 -6.12 -5.40
N SER A 41 -5.75 -5.54 -5.35
CA SER A 41 -4.97 -5.10 -6.50
C SER A 41 -3.75 -6.01 -6.69
N ASP A 42 -2.96 -5.74 -7.72
CA ASP A 42 -1.69 -6.41 -7.97
C ASP A 42 -0.66 -5.44 -8.59
N VAL A 43 0.51 -5.96 -8.92
CA VAL A 43 1.60 -5.18 -9.52
C VAL A 43 1.27 -4.67 -10.93
N GLN A 44 0.33 -5.28 -11.63
CA GLN A 44 0.00 -4.90 -13.01
C GLN A 44 -0.64 -3.50 -13.07
N HIS A 45 -1.36 -3.10 -12.01
CA HIS A 45 -1.91 -1.76 -11.90
C HIS A 45 -0.84 -0.66 -11.94
N TRP A 46 0.38 -0.99 -11.52
CA TRP A 46 1.51 -0.07 -11.53
C TRP A 46 2.28 -0.04 -12.85
N LEU A 47 2.09 -1.01 -13.76
CA LEU A 47 2.89 -1.10 -14.98
C LEU A 47 2.89 0.16 -15.84
N PRO A 48 1.77 0.90 -16.02
CA PRO A 48 1.79 2.14 -16.82
C PRO A 48 2.72 3.20 -16.22
N VAL A 49 2.68 3.41 -14.89
CA VAL A 49 3.57 4.33 -14.17
C VAL A 49 5.01 3.83 -14.18
N ALA A 50 5.20 2.53 -13.94
CA ALA A 50 6.52 1.91 -13.86
C ALA A 50 7.29 2.01 -15.18
N ARG A 51 6.64 1.80 -16.33
CA ARG A 51 7.25 1.95 -17.66
C ARG A 51 7.76 3.37 -17.92
N ASP A 52 7.06 4.36 -17.37
CA ASP A 52 7.50 5.75 -17.48
C ASP A 52 8.69 6.02 -16.54
N LEU A 53 8.60 5.67 -15.28
CA LEU A 53 9.66 5.84 -14.29
C LEU A 53 10.92 5.04 -14.62
N ALA A 54 10.81 3.90 -15.29
CA ALA A 54 11.93 3.05 -15.64
C ALA A 54 12.93 3.68 -16.66
N ARG A 55 12.60 4.85 -17.20
CA ARG A 55 13.52 5.60 -18.07
C ARG A 55 14.71 6.18 -17.31
N ASP A 56 14.53 6.44 -16.01
CA ASP A 56 15.52 7.14 -15.16
C ASP A 56 15.59 6.61 -13.72
N HIS A 57 14.75 5.63 -13.38
CA HIS A 57 14.72 4.95 -12.07
C HIS A 57 14.75 3.43 -12.23
N ARG A 58 15.28 2.75 -11.22
CA ARG A 58 15.03 1.33 -11.03
C ARG A 58 13.70 1.19 -10.30
N VAL A 59 12.70 0.62 -10.96
CA VAL A 59 11.36 0.41 -10.39
C VAL A 59 11.22 -1.04 -9.96
N ALA A 60 10.92 -1.28 -8.70
CA ALA A 60 10.68 -2.61 -8.14
C ALA A 60 9.22 -2.73 -7.67
N PHE A 61 8.70 -3.95 -7.71
CA PHE A 61 7.31 -4.25 -7.37
C PHE A 61 7.23 -5.18 -6.19
N VAL A 62 6.35 -4.87 -5.26
CA VAL A 62 6.05 -5.70 -4.10
C VAL A 62 4.57 -6.07 -4.11
N GLU A 63 4.27 -7.35 -3.97
CA GLU A 63 2.92 -7.84 -3.72
C GLU A 63 2.68 -7.96 -2.22
N LEU A 64 1.57 -7.40 -1.76
CA LEU A 64 1.14 -7.50 -0.37
C LEU A 64 0.82 -8.96 0.01
N PRO A 65 1.01 -9.35 1.28
CA PRO A 65 0.68 -10.69 1.75
C PRO A 65 -0.71 -11.13 1.31
N GLY A 66 -0.82 -12.34 0.78
CA GLY A 66 -2.08 -12.92 0.30
C GLY A 66 -2.54 -12.46 -1.07
N HIS A 67 -1.77 -11.59 -1.76
CA HIS A 67 -2.04 -11.20 -3.14
C HIS A 67 -1.03 -11.84 -4.10
N GLY A 68 -1.46 -12.10 -5.34
CA GLY A 68 -0.63 -12.69 -6.36
C GLY A 68 0.12 -13.93 -5.88
N VAL A 69 1.45 -13.89 -5.96
CA VAL A 69 2.32 -14.99 -5.49
C VAL A 69 2.77 -14.84 -4.03
N SER A 70 2.43 -13.71 -3.39
CA SER A 70 2.83 -13.45 -2.00
C SER A 70 2.01 -14.30 -1.02
N PRO A 71 2.65 -15.11 -0.14
CA PRO A 71 1.93 -15.94 0.80
C PRO A 71 1.22 -15.10 1.87
N MET A 72 0.08 -15.61 2.36
CA MET A 72 -0.59 -15.06 3.55
C MET A 72 -0.07 -15.74 4.80
N MET A 73 0.09 -14.97 5.87
CA MET A 73 0.47 -15.46 7.20
C MET A 73 -0.65 -15.17 8.21
N PHE A 74 -0.87 -16.07 9.15
CA PHE A 74 -1.81 -15.89 10.26
C PHE A 74 -1.10 -16.10 11.61
N PRO A 75 -1.42 -15.32 12.66
CA PRO A 75 -2.35 -14.18 12.64
C PRO A 75 -1.83 -13.06 11.75
N PHE A 76 -2.74 -12.25 11.18
CA PHE A 76 -2.41 -11.19 10.23
C PHE A 76 -2.88 -9.82 10.71
N GLY A 77 -2.08 -8.81 10.43
CA GLY A 77 -2.34 -7.40 10.71
C GLY A 77 -1.31 -6.50 10.03
N LEU A 78 -1.38 -5.21 10.32
CA LEU A 78 -0.46 -4.21 9.75
C LEU A 78 1.01 -4.56 10.02
N GLU A 79 1.32 -5.01 11.24
CA GLU A 79 2.69 -5.40 11.64
C GLU A 79 3.26 -6.50 10.73
N GLN A 80 2.50 -7.57 10.46
CA GLN A 80 2.94 -8.67 9.60
C GLN A 80 3.13 -8.21 8.16
N ALA A 81 2.26 -7.32 7.67
CA ALA A 81 2.42 -6.71 6.35
C ALA A 81 3.67 -5.83 6.27
N THR A 82 3.95 -5.05 7.32
CA THR A 82 5.15 -4.21 7.44
C THR A 82 6.42 -5.07 7.44
N LEU A 83 6.48 -6.13 8.24
CA LEU A 83 7.62 -7.04 8.28
C LEU A 83 7.86 -7.78 6.95
N ALA A 84 6.78 -8.07 6.20
CA ALA A 84 6.92 -8.65 4.86
C ALA A 84 7.51 -7.63 3.87
N LEU A 85 7.10 -6.37 3.97
CA LEU A 85 7.67 -5.28 3.16
C LEU A 85 9.13 -5.01 3.52
N ASP A 86 9.50 -4.93 4.81
CA ASP A 86 10.90 -4.74 5.26
C ASP A 86 11.83 -5.81 4.67
N ARG A 87 11.42 -7.07 4.68
CA ARG A 87 12.18 -8.17 4.06
C ARG A 87 12.32 -7.97 2.56
N ALA A 88 11.23 -7.64 1.86
CA ALA A 88 11.26 -7.38 0.42
C ALA A 88 12.21 -6.23 0.08
N LEU A 89 12.23 -5.15 0.87
CA LEU A 89 13.15 -4.04 0.71
C LEU A 89 14.60 -4.44 0.96
N ALA A 90 14.86 -5.22 2.02
CA ALA A 90 16.20 -5.71 2.35
C ALA A 90 16.82 -6.57 1.24
N GLU A 91 16.01 -7.32 0.49
CA GLU A 91 16.44 -8.13 -0.64
C GLU A 91 16.73 -7.30 -1.89
N GLN A 92 16.14 -6.09 -2.01
CA GLN A 92 16.28 -5.23 -3.19
C GLN A 92 17.57 -4.44 -3.22
N THR A 93 17.93 -3.84 -2.11
CA THR A 93 19.05 -2.90 -2.03
C THR A 93 19.42 -2.61 -0.58
N SER A 94 20.70 -2.29 -0.35
CA SER A 94 21.15 -1.70 0.91
C SER A 94 20.93 -0.18 0.96
N GLU A 95 20.64 0.46 -0.19
CA GLU A 95 20.42 1.90 -0.26
C GLU A 95 18.97 2.26 0.07
N PRO A 96 18.73 3.43 0.70
CA PRO A 96 17.38 3.89 0.97
C PRO A 96 16.57 4.10 -0.32
N VAL A 97 15.33 3.63 -0.33
CA VAL A 97 14.43 3.67 -1.49
C VAL A 97 13.43 4.82 -1.44
N VAL A 98 12.87 5.17 -2.59
CA VAL A 98 11.59 5.88 -2.66
C VAL A 98 10.49 4.85 -2.55
N LEU A 99 9.65 4.95 -1.52
CA LEU A 99 8.55 4.01 -1.31
C LEU A 99 7.23 4.65 -1.73
N VAL A 100 6.53 4.02 -2.65
CA VAL A 100 5.25 4.49 -3.22
C VAL A 100 4.16 3.49 -2.87
N GLY A 101 3.18 3.89 -2.08
CA GLY A 101 2.07 3.03 -1.68
C GLY A 101 0.72 3.58 -2.13
N HIS A 102 -0.15 2.69 -2.61
CA HIS A 102 -1.53 3.00 -2.97
C HIS A 102 -2.50 2.46 -1.93
N SER A 103 -3.43 3.31 -1.48
CA SER A 103 -4.52 2.90 -0.58
C SER A 103 -3.95 2.18 0.66
N VAL A 104 -4.40 0.94 0.98
CA VAL A 104 -3.84 0.14 2.09
C VAL A 104 -2.34 -0.11 1.95
N GLY A 105 -1.80 -0.20 0.73
CA GLY A 105 -0.36 -0.29 0.49
C GLY A 105 0.39 0.97 0.96
N GLY A 106 -0.28 2.12 0.98
CA GLY A 106 0.24 3.34 1.57
C GLY A 106 0.30 3.28 3.11
N LEU A 107 -0.68 2.63 3.76
CA LEU A 107 -0.62 2.38 5.20
C LEU A 107 0.58 1.50 5.58
N VAL A 108 0.80 0.43 4.80
CA VAL A 108 1.97 -0.45 4.99
C VAL A 108 3.27 0.31 4.73
N ALA A 109 3.31 1.18 3.72
CA ALA A 109 4.48 2.00 3.41
C ALA A 109 4.80 3.02 4.51
N VAL A 110 3.79 3.63 5.14
CA VAL A 110 3.98 4.51 6.31
C VAL A 110 4.48 3.71 7.50
N ALA A 111 3.86 2.57 7.80
CA ALA A 111 4.28 1.72 8.90
C ALA A 111 5.73 1.24 8.73
N GLU A 112 6.16 0.91 7.50
CA GLU A 112 7.56 0.59 7.18
C GLU A 112 8.48 1.79 7.39
N ALA A 113 8.11 2.98 6.94
CA ALA A 113 8.90 4.19 7.12
C ALA A 113 9.08 4.58 8.60
N LEU A 114 8.12 4.23 9.46
CA LEU A 114 8.19 4.38 10.91
C LEU A 114 9.04 3.26 11.56
N HIS A 115 8.91 2.02 11.06
CA HIS A 115 9.64 0.85 11.56
C HIS A 115 11.14 0.91 11.22
N ALA A 116 11.47 1.23 9.98
CA ALA A 116 12.85 1.24 9.46
C ALA A 116 13.15 2.55 8.69
N PRO A 117 13.21 3.72 9.36
CA PRO A 117 13.32 5.03 8.70
C PRO A 117 14.58 5.17 7.84
N GLY A 118 15.65 4.47 8.16
CA GLY A 118 16.88 4.43 7.37
C GLY A 118 16.75 3.76 5.99
N ARG A 119 15.67 2.99 5.77
CA ARG A 119 15.40 2.33 4.47
C ARG A 119 14.60 3.20 3.50
N VAL A 120 13.92 4.22 4.00
CA VAL A 120 12.99 5.03 3.18
C VAL A 120 13.53 6.46 3.05
N ARG A 121 13.96 6.82 1.84
CA ARG A 121 14.48 8.15 1.50
C ARG A 121 13.38 9.18 1.29
N ALA A 122 12.27 8.76 0.73
CA ALA A 122 11.07 9.56 0.49
C ALA A 122 9.85 8.65 0.39
N LEU A 123 8.70 9.17 0.79
CA LEU A 123 7.43 8.44 0.82
C LEU A 123 6.45 9.13 -0.13
N VAL A 124 5.78 8.35 -0.98
CA VAL A 124 4.70 8.82 -1.86
C VAL A 124 3.44 8.01 -1.55
N LEU A 125 2.39 8.68 -1.16
CA LEU A 125 1.10 8.10 -0.79
C LEU A 125 0.07 8.43 -1.85
N VAL A 126 -0.45 7.42 -2.53
CA VAL A 126 -1.44 7.58 -3.60
C VAL A 126 -2.79 7.11 -3.07
N GLU A 127 -3.75 8.03 -2.98
CA GLU A 127 -5.10 7.72 -2.48
C GLU A 127 -5.10 6.94 -1.15
N THR A 128 -4.28 7.38 -0.20
CA THR A 128 -4.15 6.76 1.12
C THR A 128 -4.69 7.72 2.19
N ALA A 129 -5.54 7.27 3.06
CA ALA A 129 -5.87 7.98 4.31
C ALA A 129 -5.15 7.31 5.47
N LEU A 130 -4.60 8.09 6.40
CA LEU A 130 -3.84 7.61 7.57
C LEU A 130 -4.70 7.50 8.82
N THR A 131 -5.95 7.94 8.74
CA THR A 131 -6.99 7.80 9.77
C THR A 131 -8.21 7.09 9.19
N PRO A 132 -8.98 6.34 9.99
CA PRO A 132 -10.20 5.70 9.52
C PRO A 132 -11.17 6.70 8.91
N GLN A 133 -11.67 6.40 7.70
CA GLN A 133 -12.61 7.26 6.98
C GLN A 133 -14.08 6.94 7.29
N MET A 134 -14.32 5.99 8.17
CA MET A 134 -15.64 5.58 8.65
C MET A 134 -15.70 5.67 10.16
N THR A 135 -16.85 6.09 10.68
CA THR A 135 -17.16 5.94 12.10
C THR A 135 -17.22 4.45 12.47
N ARG A 136 -17.12 4.16 13.76
CA ARG A 136 -17.25 2.78 14.23
C ARG A 136 -18.58 2.15 13.82
N SER A 137 -19.70 2.89 13.89
CA SER A 137 -21.02 2.41 13.50
C SER A 137 -21.14 2.08 12.00
N GLU A 138 -20.56 2.92 11.13
CA GLU A 138 -20.53 2.67 9.69
C GLU A 138 -19.70 1.44 9.36
N ARG A 139 -18.53 1.30 9.99
CA ARG A 139 -17.68 0.12 9.84
C ARG A 139 -18.38 -1.15 10.29
N ASP A 140 -19.01 -1.15 11.47
CA ASP A 140 -19.75 -2.31 12.00
C ASP A 140 -20.91 -2.68 11.06
N THR A 141 -21.57 -1.69 10.47
CA THR A 141 -22.61 -1.88 9.45
C THR A 141 -22.05 -2.54 8.19
N LEU A 142 -20.92 -2.03 7.67
CA LEU A 142 -20.25 -2.60 6.49
C LEU A 142 -19.80 -4.05 6.74
N LEU A 143 -19.23 -4.35 7.91
CA LEU A 143 -18.84 -5.71 8.29
C LEU A 143 -20.05 -6.65 8.35
N ALA A 144 -21.16 -6.19 8.90
CA ALA A 144 -22.41 -6.96 8.92
C ALA A 144 -23.00 -7.16 7.51
N GLN A 145 -22.82 -6.21 6.61
CA GLN A 145 -23.21 -6.37 5.19
C GLN A 145 -22.32 -7.40 4.49
N LEU A 146 -21.01 -7.35 4.70
CA LEU A 146 -20.06 -8.35 4.19
C LEU A 146 -20.36 -9.76 4.67
N ASP A 147 -20.81 -9.93 5.92
CA ASP A 147 -21.20 -11.23 6.44
C ASP A 147 -22.47 -11.79 5.78
N ARG A 148 -23.41 -10.93 5.41
CA ARG A 148 -24.68 -11.30 4.77
C ARG A 148 -24.55 -11.48 3.26
N ASP A 149 -23.85 -10.57 2.59
CA ASP A 149 -23.66 -10.53 1.15
C ASP A 149 -22.23 -10.08 0.82
N TRP A 150 -21.33 -11.04 0.79
CA TRP A 150 -19.91 -10.79 0.56
C TRP A 150 -19.65 -10.20 -0.83
N GLU A 151 -20.18 -10.85 -1.87
CA GLU A 151 -19.90 -10.46 -3.25
C GLU A 151 -20.57 -9.13 -3.61
N GLY A 152 -21.87 -8.99 -3.32
CA GLY A 152 -22.60 -7.76 -3.64
C GLY A 152 -22.03 -6.54 -2.91
N THR A 153 -21.64 -6.70 -1.64
CA THR A 153 -21.06 -5.61 -0.85
C THR A 153 -19.69 -5.21 -1.40
N LEU A 154 -18.78 -6.15 -1.65
CA LEU A 154 -17.46 -5.81 -2.21
C LEU A 154 -17.56 -5.27 -3.62
N ARG A 155 -18.44 -5.83 -4.46
CA ARG A 155 -18.69 -5.30 -5.80
C ARG A 155 -19.12 -3.84 -5.75
N ALA A 156 -20.02 -3.49 -4.85
CA ALA A 156 -20.45 -2.10 -4.68
C ALA A 156 -19.26 -1.18 -4.28
N VAL A 157 -18.40 -1.64 -3.36
CA VAL A 157 -17.19 -0.91 -2.94
C VAL A 157 -16.24 -0.69 -4.13
N TYR A 158 -15.87 -1.77 -4.84
CA TYR A 158 -14.92 -1.66 -5.96
C TYR A 158 -15.48 -0.90 -7.15
N THR A 159 -16.80 -1.03 -7.42
CA THR A 159 -17.47 -0.23 -8.46
C THR A 159 -17.39 1.26 -8.12
N GLY A 160 -17.50 1.63 -6.85
CA GLY A 160 -17.34 3.01 -6.37
C GLY A 160 -15.92 3.56 -6.50
N PHE A 161 -14.89 2.72 -6.56
CA PHE A 161 -13.50 3.13 -6.76
C PHE A 161 -13.17 3.51 -8.20
N GLY A 162 -13.94 3.06 -9.17
CA GLY A 162 -13.73 3.34 -10.58
C GLY A 162 -13.97 4.81 -10.92
N ARG A 163 -13.27 5.31 -11.94
CA ARG A 163 -13.58 6.60 -12.58
C ARG A 163 -14.98 6.61 -13.21
N ASP A 164 -15.39 5.44 -13.68
CA ASP A 164 -16.71 5.15 -14.24
C ASP A 164 -17.12 3.72 -13.89
N SER A 165 -18.41 3.39 -14.14
CA SER A 165 -18.96 2.07 -13.80
C SER A 165 -18.24 0.92 -14.52
N LEU A 166 -17.80 1.11 -15.78
CA LEU A 166 -17.11 0.09 -16.54
C LEU A 166 -15.74 -0.25 -15.92
N GLN A 167 -15.01 0.76 -15.51
CA GLN A 167 -13.74 0.57 -14.79
C GLN A 167 -14.00 -0.08 -13.42
N GLY A 168 -15.00 0.37 -12.67
CA GLY A 168 -15.36 -0.20 -11.39
C GLY A 168 -15.67 -1.70 -11.46
N GLU A 169 -16.40 -2.13 -12.49
CA GLU A 169 -16.67 -3.56 -12.71
C GLU A 169 -15.40 -4.36 -13.05
N ARG A 170 -14.44 -3.77 -13.75
CA ARG A 170 -13.13 -4.41 -14.00
C ARG A 170 -12.33 -4.55 -12.72
N LEU A 171 -12.27 -3.49 -11.91
CA LEU A 171 -11.60 -3.50 -10.62
C LEU A 171 -12.20 -4.57 -9.70
N TRP A 172 -13.54 -4.70 -9.69
CA TRP A 172 -14.20 -5.77 -8.97
C TRP A 172 -13.82 -7.16 -9.50
N ALA A 173 -13.85 -7.35 -10.80
CA ALA A 173 -13.50 -8.64 -11.42
C ALA A 173 -12.07 -9.08 -11.03
N GLU A 174 -11.12 -8.14 -10.99
CA GLU A 174 -9.74 -8.40 -10.57
C GLU A 174 -9.64 -8.67 -9.06
N ALA A 175 -10.27 -7.84 -8.23
CA ALA A 175 -10.26 -8.00 -6.78
C ALA A 175 -10.93 -9.31 -6.33
N SER A 176 -11.93 -9.79 -7.06
CA SER A 176 -12.62 -11.05 -6.79
C SER A 176 -11.76 -12.31 -6.96
N LEU A 177 -10.59 -12.18 -7.60
CA LEU A 177 -9.60 -13.25 -7.72
C LEU A 177 -8.83 -13.50 -6.43
N VAL A 178 -8.82 -12.53 -5.51
CA VAL A 178 -8.20 -12.71 -4.19
C VAL A 178 -9.12 -13.59 -3.32
N GLU A 179 -8.56 -14.66 -2.77
CA GLU A 179 -9.31 -15.57 -1.91
C GLU A 179 -10.01 -14.83 -0.77
N ARG A 180 -11.27 -15.18 -0.51
CA ARG A 180 -12.13 -14.52 0.51
C ARG A 180 -11.47 -14.42 1.87
N GLU A 181 -10.79 -15.47 2.33
CA GLU A 181 -10.13 -15.49 3.64
C GLU A 181 -9.00 -14.44 3.71
N ARG A 182 -8.22 -14.32 2.63
CA ARG A 182 -7.13 -13.35 2.51
C ARG A 182 -7.67 -11.92 2.47
N MET A 183 -8.69 -11.68 1.63
CA MET A 183 -9.35 -10.39 1.57
C MET A 183 -9.93 -9.99 2.94
N ARG A 184 -10.59 -10.93 3.63
CA ARG A 184 -11.20 -10.73 4.94
C ARG A 184 -10.18 -10.37 6.01
N ALA A 185 -8.97 -10.92 5.95
CA ALA A 185 -7.89 -10.59 6.88
C ALA A 185 -7.38 -9.15 6.71
N TRP A 186 -7.44 -8.59 5.51
CA TRP A 186 -7.04 -7.22 5.21
C TRP A 186 -8.08 -6.16 5.59
N ILE A 187 -9.35 -6.50 5.61
CA ILE A 187 -10.44 -5.54 5.87
C ILE A 187 -10.26 -4.77 7.19
N PRO A 188 -9.92 -5.41 8.34
CA PRO A 188 -9.64 -4.67 9.56
C PRO A 188 -8.46 -3.71 9.43
N VAL A 189 -7.40 -4.09 8.70
CA VAL A 189 -6.25 -3.20 8.44
C VAL A 189 -6.70 -1.98 7.63
N ALA A 190 -7.46 -2.19 6.55
CA ALA A 190 -7.94 -1.11 5.69
C ALA A 190 -8.92 -0.15 6.39
N LEU A 191 -9.78 -0.66 7.26
CA LEU A 191 -10.88 0.12 7.86
C LEU A 191 -10.56 0.70 9.25
N SER A 192 -9.54 0.18 9.93
CA SER A 192 -9.33 0.51 11.36
C SER A 192 -7.94 1.03 11.68
N THR A 193 -7.00 0.98 10.74
CA THR A 193 -5.67 1.54 10.95
C THR A 193 -5.75 3.06 11.10
N ASP A 194 -5.16 3.56 12.18
CA ASP A 194 -4.95 4.98 12.41
C ASP A 194 -3.48 5.20 12.72
N LEU A 195 -2.80 5.94 11.87
CA LEU A 195 -1.39 6.31 11.99
C LEU A 195 -1.21 7.81 12.16
N SER A 196 -2.30 8.56 12.35
CA SER A 196 -2.31 10.02 12.36
C SER A 196 -1.51 10.64 13.50
N ASP A 197 -1.30 9.90 14.60
CA ASP A 197 -0.46 10.34 15.71
C ASP A 197 1.01 9.98 15.51
N GLU A 198 1.31 8.80 14.95
CA GLU A 198 2.66 8.28 14.78
C GLU A 198 3.44 8.98 13.65
N VAL A 199 2.74 9.53 12.64
CA VAL A 199 3.38 10.15 11.47
C VAL A 199 4.20 11.39 11.76
N GLU A 200 4.12 11.97 12.96
CA GLU A 200 5.03 13.02 13.44
C GLU A 200 6.50 12.55 13.50
N ALA A 201 6.71 11.24 13.68
CA ALA A 201 8.04 10.63 13.72
C ALA A 201 8.67 10.41 12.34
N LEU A 202 7.94 10.65 11.24
CA LEU A 202 8.48 10.53 9.88
C LEU A 202 9.59 11.57 9.64
N GLN A 203 10.76 11.10 9.26
CA GLN A 203 11.97 11.94 9.07
C GLN A 203 12.19 12.33 7.60
N MET A 204 11.52 11.66 6.67
CA MET A 204 11.65 11.88 5.24
C MET A 204 10.54 12.79 4.70
N ARG A 205 10.75 13.30 3.48
CA ARG A 205 9.69 14.02 2.76
C ARG A 205 8.56 13.09 2.38
N VAL A 206 7.33 13.58 2.46
CA VAL A 206 6.10 12.85 2.10
C VAL A 206 5.35 13.62 1.03
N LEU A 207 5.01 12.96 -0.08
CA LEU A 207 4.08 13.45 -1.08
C LEU A 207 2.79 12.63 -1.00
N ALA A 208 1.65 13.28 -0.76
CA ALA A 208 0.36 12.64 -0.95
C ALA A 208 -0.27 13.11 -2.27
N VAL A 209 -0.63 12.14 -3.12
CA VAL A 209 -1.28 12.35 -4.43
C VAL A 209 -2.72 11.89 -4.32
N LEU A 210 -3.65 12.80 -4.49
CA LEU A 210 -5.07 12.63 -4.20
C LEU A 210 -5.93 12.90 -5.44
N ALA A 211 -7.00 12.14 -5.59
CA ALA A 211 -8.07 12.37 -6.57
C ALA A 211 -9.08 13.40 -6.04
N PRO A 212 -9.96 13.95 -6.91
CA PRO A 212 -10.93 14.96 -6.49
C PRO A 212 -11.93 14.53 -5.42
N HIS A 213 -12.21 13.23 -5.29
CA HIS A 213 -13.11 12.71 -4.25
C HIS A 213 -12.47 12.63 -2.86
N SER A 214 -11.12 12.55 -2.78
CA SER A 214 -10.36 12.55 -1.53
C SER A 214 -9.88 13.94 -1.13
N TRP A 215 -9.86 14.88 -2.08
CA TRP A 215 -9.57 16.28 -1.87
C TRP A 215 -10.36 17.12 -2.87
N GLU A 216 -11.52 17.63 -2.44
CA GLU A 216 -12.46 18.32 -3.33
C GLU A 216 -11.90 19.64 -3.91
N PRO A 217 -12.29 19.99 -5.16
CA PRO A 217 -11.96 21.29 -5.71
C PRO A 217 -12.51 22.43 -4.83
N GLY A 218 -11.63 23.35 -4.42
CA GLY A 218 -11.98 24.46 -3.51
C GLY A 218 -11.73 24.18 -2.03
N GLU A 219 -11.52 22.93 -1.64
CA GLU A 219 -11.09 22.58 -0.30
C GLU A 219 -9.63 22.98 -0.07
N SER A 220 -9.33 23.54 1.11
CA SER A 220 -7.96 23.91 1.48
C SER A 220 -7.07 22.68 1.71
N GLN A 221 -5.77 22.81 1.43
CA GLN A 221 -4.80 21.74 1.72
C GLN A 221 -4.80 21.35 3.21
N ALA A 222 -4.96 22.33 4.10
CA ALA A 222 -4.98 22.07 5.54
C ALA A 222 -6.20 21.22 5.96
N ASN A 223 -7.37 21.45 5.35
CA ASN A 223 -8.56 20.66 5.62
C ASN A 223 -8.41 19.23 5.10
N ALA A 224 -7.95 19.06 3.86
CA ALA A 224 -7.68 17.75 3.29
C ALA A 224 -6.62 16.98 4.12
N ALA A 225 -5.52 17.64 4.49
CA ALA A 225 -4.51 17.05 5.36
C ALA A 225 -5.08 16.59 6.70
N LYS A 226 -5.98 17.39 7.30
CA LYS A 226 -6.64 17.04 8.55
C LYS A 226 -7.59 15.85 8.39
N ALA A 227 -8.42 15.88 7.36
CA ALA A 227 -9.39 14.81 7.10
C ALA A 227 -8.75 13.46 6.85
N LEU A 228 -7.56 13.44 6.24
CA LEU A 228 -6.82 12.24 5.86
C LEU A 228 -5.73 11.84 6.86
N GLY A 229 -5.59 12.53 8.00
CA GLY A 229 -4.61 12.19 9.04
C GLY A 229 -3.17 12.63 8.76
N TYR A 230 -2.95 13.60 7.85
CA TYR A 230 -1.61 14.07 7.48
C TYR A 230 -1.09 15.26 8.28
N SER A 231 -1.92 15.89 9.12
CA SER A 231 -1.63 17.19 9.76
C SER A 231 -0.33 17.25 10.58
N ARG A 232 0.15 16.11 11.07
CA ARG A 232 1.37 16.02 11.90
C ARG A 232 2.64 15.72 11.10
N ILE A 233 2.53 15.54 9.78
CA ILE A 233 3.69 15.30 8.90
C ILE A 233 4.38 16.64 8.64
N THR A 234 5.62 16.78 9.11
CA THR A 234 6.37 18.04 9.03
C THR A 234 6.83 18.40 7.62
N GLN A 235 7.14 17.41 6.78
CA GLN A 235 7.64 17.58 5.42
C GLN A 235 6.60 17.04 4.40
N LEU A 236 5.36 17.53 4.49
CA LEU A 236 4.25 17.12 3.63
C LEU A 236 4.13 18.02 2.41
N SER A 237 3.95 17.40 1.24
CA SER A 237 3.45 18.02 0.01
C SER A 237 2.17 17.33 -0.40
N LEU A 238 1.15 18.10 -0.83
CA LEU A 238 -0.09 17.57 -1.38
C LEU A 238 -0.18 17.91 -2.85
N GLN A 239 -0.54 16.94 -3.68
CA GLN A 239 -0.84 17.13 -5.08
C GLN A 239 -2.17 16.50 -5.44
N ARG A 240 -3.06 17.27 -6.08
CA ARG A 240 -4.31 16.74 -6.65
C ARG A 240 -4.12 16.45 -8.13
N ILE A 241 -4.56 15.24 -8.55
CA ILE A 241 -4.66 14.85 -9.95
C ILE A 241 -6.14 14.69 -10.29
N THR A 242 -6.59 15.35 -11.36
CA THR A 242 -7.99 15.33 -11.81
C THR A 242 -8.21 14.33 -12.94
N GLY A 243 -9.48 13.99 -13.21
CA GLY A 243 -9.84 13.05 -14.27
C GLY A 243 -9.52 11.61 -13.93
N CYS A 244 -9.58 11.25 -12.64
CA CYS A 244 -9.32 9.93 -12.13
C CYS A 244 -10.29 9.56 -10.99
N GLY A 245 -10.44 8.25 -10.77
CA GLY A 245 -11.00 7.65 -9.57
C GLY A 245 -9.91 7.32 -8.55
N HIS A 246 -10.19 6.33 -7.71
CA HIS A 246 -9.24 5.86 -6.67
C HIS A 246 -7.94 5.26 -7.25
N TYR A 247 -7.96 4.78 -8.49
CA TYR A 247 -6.80 4.16 -9.16
C TYR A 247 -6.08 5.16 -10.07
N ILE A 248 -5.49 6.22 -9.50
CA ILE A 248 -4.78 7.28 -10.24
C ILE A 248 -3.72 6.70 -11.19
N MET A 249 -3.04 5.61 -10.77
CA MET A 249 -2.01 4.93 -11.56
C MET A 249 -2.54 4.31 -12.87
N LEU A 250 -3.83 4.02 -12.94
CA LEU A 250 -4.50 3.54 -14.16
C LEU A 250 -5.05 4.67 -15.01
N ASP A 251 -5.59 5.70 -14.36
CA ASP A 251 -6.31 6.78 -15.02
C ASP A 251 -5.39 7.87 -15.56
N GLN A 252 -4.38 8.23 -14.77
CA GLN A 252 -3.45 9.34 -15.05
C GLN A 252 -1.99 8.93 -14.83
N PRO A 253 -1.53 7.81 -15.43
CA PRO A 253 -0.19 7.25 -15.16
C PRO A 253 0.94 8.23 -15.44
N ALA A 254 0.87 9.01 -16.52
CA ALA A 254 1.89 9.99 -16.87
C ALA A 254 1.96 11.15 -15.86
N GLN A 255 0.79 11.62 -15.38
CA GLN A 255 0.76 12.69 -14.37
C GLN A 255 1.33 12.19 -13.04
N LEU A 256 0.98 10.96 -12.63
CA LEU A 256 1.51 10.35 -11.41
C LEU A 256 3.01 10.10 -11.51
N ALA A 257 3.50 9.54 -12.62
CA ALA A 257 4.94 9.34 -12.84
C ALA A 257 5.72 10.67 -12.80
N ASN A 258 5.18 11.72 -13.40
CA ASN A 258 5.77 13.06 -13.36
C ASN A 258 5.77 13.67 -11.94
N ALA A 259 4.71 13.46 -11.16
CA ALA A 259 4.64 13.88 -9.76
C ALA A 259 5.74 13.21 -8.93
N ILE A 260 5.87 11.88 -9.04
CA ILE A 260 6.91 11.10 -8.37
C ILE A 260 8.31 11.61 -8.79
N ARG A 261 8.56 11.76 -10.09
CA ARG A 261 9.87 12.19 -10.62
C ARG A 261 10.28 13.58 -10.15
N ARG A 262 9.36 14.55 -10.15
CA ARG A 262 9.63 15.90 -9.63
C ARG A 262 9.91 15.90 -8.13
N PHE A 263 9.15 15.10 -7.38
CA PHE A 263 9.32 15.01 -5.94
C PHE A 263 10.66 14.36 -5.56
N VAL A 264 11.12 13.37 -6.30
CA VAL A 264 12.37 12.63 -6.06
C VAL A 264 13.19 12.52 -7.35
N PRO A 265 13.75 13.63 -7.81
CA PRO A 265 14.49 13.64 -9.07
C PRO A 265 15.70 12.69 -9.01
N PRO A 266 16.08 12.10 -10.17
CA PRO A 266 17.30 11.32 -10.27
C PRO A 266 18.52 12.17 -9.92
N PRO A 267 19.67 11.57 -9.53
CA PRO A 267 20.89 12.29 -9.23
C PRO A 267 21.31 13.20 -10.38
N GLY A 268 21.71 14.43 -10.08
CA GLY A 268 22.11 15.44 -11.05
C GLY A 268 20.98 16.37 -11.52
N HIS A 269 19.76 16.16 -11.09
CA HIS A 269 18.64 17.07 -11.31
C HIS A 269 18.23 17.71 -9.97
N ALA A 270 18.02 19.04 -9.99
CA ALA A 270 17.51 19.73 -8.79
C ALA A 270 16.04 19.35 -8.53
N ALA A 271 15.68 19.14 -7.26
CA ALA A 271 14.29 19.01 -6.89
C ALA A 271 13.57 20.35 -7.10
N GLU A 272 12.42 20.34 -7.75
CA GLU A 272 11.57 21.53 -7.82
C GLU A 272 10.95 21.80 -6.45
N SER A 273 10.89 23.08 -6.04
CA SER A 273 10.17 23.50 -4.84
C SER A 273 8.65 23.38 -5.09
N TYR A 274 7.96 22.65 -4.24
CA TYR A 274 6.49 22.57 -4.20
C TYR A 274 5.88 23.68 -3.40
#